data_a2a672c5bc108b2ef46e724e7a5a3fa6
#
_entry.id   a2a672c5bc108b2ef46e724e7a5a3fa6
#
_cell.length_a   1.000
_cell.length_b   1.000
_cell.length_c   1.000
_cell.angle_alpha   90.00
_cell.angle_beta   90.00
_cell.angle_gamma   90.00
#
_symmetry.space_group_name_H-M   'P 1'
#
loop_
_entity.id
_entity.type
_entity.pdbx_description
1 polymer ?
#
loop_
_entity_poly.entity_id
_entity_poly.type
_entity_poly.pdbx_seq_one_letter_code
_entity_poly.pdbx_strand_id
1 'polypeptide(L)'
;MLNDPRDRLDLSRNERLILSLIRRRGPLPRAALAQATGLSPQAITNQTRKLIQNGFLDEGAVVRGKVGQPSTPLSLAPGGALFLGLKLGRRLVELALVDFTGAIKIHRQEIYAHPTPDRIIAFARHGIATILTSVPDPGRIAGLGVATPFRLWDWGAEMAGWRGFDLGAELAVTY
;
A
#
# COMPACT_ATOMS: atom_id res chain seq x y z
N MET A 1 -2.41 -14.01 -23.52
CA MET A 1 -1.74 -14.24 -22.23
C MET A 1 -2.30 -13.21 -21.25
N LEU A 2 -3.17 -13.62 -20.33
CA LEU A 2 -3.62 -12.76 -19.25
C LEU A 2 -2.43 -12.62 -18.30
N ASN A 3 -1.85 -11.42 -18.17
CA ASN A 3 -0.82 -11.15 -17.17
C ASN A 3 -1.39 -11.48 -15.79
N ASP A 4 -0.66 -12.30 -15.01
CA ASP A 4 -0.97 -12.52 -13.59
C ASP A 4 -1.10 -11.14 -12.92
N PRO A 5 -2.16 -10.86 -12.15
CA PRO A 5 -2.27 -9.60 -11.41
C PRO A 5 -1.02 -9.25 -10.60
N ARG A 6 -0.27 -10.26 -10.15
CA ARG A 6 1.00 -10.09 -9.41
C ARG A 6 2.12 -9.51 -10.26
N ASP A 7 2.15 -9.77 -11.57
CA ASP A 7 3.14 -9.20 -12.48
C ASP A 7 3.04 -7.66 -12.57
N ARG A 8 1.84 -7.10 -12.31
CA ARG A 8 1.62 -5.64 -12.30
C ARG A 8 2.31 -4.95 -11.14
N LEU A 9 2.50 -5.66 -10.01
CA LEU A 9 3.13 -5.13 -8.81
C LEU A 9 4.66 -5.38 -8.78
N ASP A 10 5.19 -6.13 -9.75
CA ASP A 10 6.64 -6.33 -9.90
C ASP A 10 7.29 -5.10 -10.53
N LEU A 11 7.75 -4.21 -9.66
CA LEU A 11 8.38 -2.95 -10.03
C LEU A 11 9.91 -3.08 -10.01
N SER A 12 10.56 -2.62 -11.06
CA SER A 12 12.01 -2.48 -11.11
C SER A 12 12.53 -1.53 -10.04
N ARG A 13 13.83 -1.58 -9.75
CA ARG A 13 14.49 -0.66 -8.80
C ARG A 13 14.26 0.81 -9.18
N ASN A 14 14.36 1.15 -10.46
CA ASN A 14 14.19 2.52 -10.93
C ASN A 14 12.73 2.99 -10.80
N GLU A 15 11.76 2.13 -11.10
CA GLU A 15 10.33 2.42 -10.91
C GLU A 15 10.02 2.69 -9.43
N ARG A 16 10.52 1.85 -8.52
CA ARG A 16 10.36 2.07 -7.06
C ARG A 16 11.01 3.38 -6.60
N LEU A 17 12.17 3.75 -7.15
CA LEU A 17 12.84 5.00 -6.83
C LEU A 17 12.01 6.21 -7.28
N ILE A 18 11.47 6.20 -8.50
CA ILE A 18 10.60 7.26 -9.04
C ILE A 18 9.35 7.41 -8.16
N LEU A 19 8.64 6.32 -7.89
CA LEU A 19 7.43 6.33 -7.05
C LEU A 19 7.73 6.84 -5.63
N SER A 20 8.86 6.44 -5.05
CA SER A 20 9.30 6.90 -3.71
C SER A 20 9.61 8.40 -3.68
N LEU A 21 10.18 8.96 -4.75
CA LEU A 21 10.44 10.39 -4.87
C LEU A 21 9.14 11.18 -4.95
N ILE A 22 8.20 10.75 -5.81
CA ILE A 22 6.90 11.40 -5.95
C ILE A 22 6.12 11.32 -4.63
N ARG A 23 6.15 10.18 -3.93
CA ARG A 23 5.51 10.03 -2.61
C ARG A 23 6.03 11.03 -1.58
N ARG A 24 7.35 11.25 -1.54
CA ARG A 24 7.99 12.11 -0.53
C ARG A 24 7.92 13.59 -0.84
N ARG A 25 7.95 13.96 -2.12
CA ARG A 25 8.07 15.37 -2.56
C ARG A 25 6.78 15.94 -3.16
N GLY A 26 5.76 15.11 -3.37
CA GLY A 26 4.57 15.48 -4.11
C GLY A 26 4.74 15.35 -5.63
N PRO A 27 3.84 15.92 -6.42
CA PRO A 27 3.89 15.85 -7.87
C PRO A 27 5.20 16.43 -8.44
N LEU A 28 5.85 15.67 -9.33
CA LEU A 28 7.14 16.06 -9.93
C LEU A 28 7.11 15.94 -11.46
N PRO A 29 7.64 16.93 -12.20
CA PRO A 29 7.86 16.79 -13.62
C PRO A 29 9.03 15.86 -13.94
N ARG A 30 9.04 15.28 -15.15
CA ARG A 30 10.09 14.34 -15.60
C ARG A 30 11.51 14.90 -15.48
N ALA A 31 11.69 16.20 -15.75
CA ALA A 31 13.00 16.85 -15.60
C ALA A 31 13.52 16.83 -14.16
N ALA A 32 12.64 17.10 -13.17
CA ALA A 32 13.00 17.03 -11.75
C ALA A 32 13.29 15.58 -11.30
N LEU A 33 12.59 14.60 -11.85
CA LEU A 33 12.87 13.19 -11.61
C LEU A 33 14.24 12.78 -12.19
N ALA A 34 14.58 13.21 -13.40
CA ALA A 34 15.90 12.97 -14.00
C ALA A 34 17.03 13.52 -13.13
N GLN A 35 16.90 14.77 -12.70
CA GLN A 35 17.86 15.42 -11.82
C GLN A 35 18.02 14.71 -10.47
N ALA A 36 16.89 14.29 -9.85
CA ALA A 36 16.90 13.68 -8.53
C ALA A 36 17.40 12.23 -8.53
N THR A 37 17.24 11.50 -9.65
CA THR A 37 17.62 10.08 -9.76
C THR A 37 18.98 9.86 -10.41
N GLY A 38 19.50 10.86 -11.15
CA GLY A 38 20.68 10.72 -12.02
C GLY A 38 20.44 9.88 -13.28
N LEU A 39 19.18 9.50 -13.56
CA LEU A 39 18.82 8.77 -14.76
C LEU A 39 18.73 9.73 -15.96
N SER A 40 19.03 9.20 -17.16
CA SER A 40 18.88 9.99 -18.38
C SER A 40 17.41 10.38 -18.63
N PRO A 41 17.15 11.53 -19.31
CA PRO A 41 15.79 11.96 -19.66
C PRO A 41 15.00 10.89 -20.43
N GLN A 42 15.67 10.14 -21.30
CA GLN A 42 15.06 9.04 -22.04
C GLN A 42 14.65 7.89 -21.12
N ALA A 43 15.49 7.50 -20.17
CA ALA A 43 15.18 6.47 -19.19
C ALA A 43 13.97 6.87 -18.33
N ILE A 44 13.93 8.12 -17.82
CA ILE A 44 12.79 8.65 -17.08
C ILE A 44 11.51 8.61 -17.91
N THR A 45 11.58 9.03 -19.19
CA THR A 45 10.42 9.02 -20.08
C THR A 45 9.87 7.59 -20.26
N ASN A 46 10.74 6.61 -20.47
CA ASN A 46 10.33 5.21 -20.65
C ASN A 46 9.73 4.64 -19.35
N GLN A 47 10.40 4.85 -18.20
CA GLN A 47 9.91 4.35 -16.90
C GLN A 47 8.58 5.00 -16.50
N THR A 48 8.45 6.32 -16.63
CA THR A 48 7.21 7.01 -16.26
C THR A 48 6.05 6.65 -17.18
N ARG A 49 6.30 6.43 -18.49
CA ARG A 49 5.27 5.95 -19.42
C ARG A 49 4.74 4.58 -18.98
N LYS A 50 5.63 3.64 -18.65
CA LYS A 50 5.24 2.32 -18.14
C LYS A 50 4.44 2.42 -16.84
N LEU A 51 4.86 3.28 -15.91
CA LEU A 51 4.15 3.51 -14.64
C LEU A 51 2.74 4.10 -14.86
N ILE A 52 2.58 5.01 -15.83
CA ILE A 52 1.27 5.57 -16.20
C ILE A 52 0.40 4.47 -16.83
N GLN A 53 0.93 3.72 -17.79
CA GLN A 53 0.20 2.62 -18.46
C GLN A 53 -0.26 1.55 -17.46
N ASN A 54 0.55 1.28 -16.44
CA ASN A 54 0.21 0.33 -15.37
C ASN A 54 -0.66 0.95 -14.26
N GLY A 55 -1.03 2.24 -14.36
CA GLY A 55 -1.91 2.93 -13.44
C GLY A 55 -1.28 3.29 -12.09
N PHE A 56 0.05 3.38 -11.98
CA PHE A 56 0.74 3.83 -10.77
C PHE A 56 0.90 5.35 -10.69
N LEU A 57 0.91 6.02 -11.85
CA LEU A 57 1.06 7.48 -11.95
C LEU A 57 -0.06 8.07 -12.78
N ASP A 58 -0.48 9.26 -12.37
CA ASP A 58 -1.36 10.15 -13.10
C ASP A 58 -0.58 11.38 -13.62
N GLU A 59 -0.94 11.85 -14.81
CA GLU A 59 -0.44 13.11 -15.35
C GLU A 59 -1.34 14.27 -14.89
N GLY A 60 -0.75 15.27 -14.25
CA GLY A 60 -1.45 16.48 -13.85
C GLY A 60 -1.67 17.45 -15.01
N ALA A 61 -2.26 18.61 -14.70
CA ALA A 61 -2.41 19.68 -15.68
C ALA A 61 -1.02 20.24 -16.08
N VAL A 62 -0.93 20.67 -17.33
CA VAL A 62 0.28 21.31 -17.86
C VAL A 62 0.54 22.63 -17.11
N VAL A 63 1.69 22.73 -16.46
CA VAL A 63 2.12 23.96 -15.78
C VAL A 63 3.01 24.76 -16.73
N ARG A 64 2.62 25.99 -17.05
CA ARG A 64 3.41 26.94 -17.81
C ARG A 64 4.12 27.87 -16.84
N GLY A 65 5.44 27.72 -16.71
CA GLY A 65 6.28 28.64 -15.94
C GLY A 65 6.47 29.98 -16.66
N LYS A 66 6.91 31.03 -15.91
CA LYS A 66 7.25 32.33 -16.49
C LYS A 66 8.43 32.25 -17.47
N VAL A 67 9.34 31.29 -17.28
CA VAL A 67 10.48 30.99 -18.15
C VAL A 67 10.65 29.48 -18.20
N GLY A 68 10.72 28.91 -19.40
CA GLY A 68 10.98 27.48 -19.62
C GLY A 68 9.88 26.75 -20.37
N GLN A 69 10.16 25.48 -20.71
CA GLN A 69 9.25 24.61 -21.43
C GLN A 69 8.06 24.19 -20.54
N PRO A 70 6.83 24.14 -21.06
CA PRO A 70 5.68 23.62 -20.31
C PRO A 70 5.98 22.24 -19.74
N SER A 71 5.62 21.99 -18.49
CA SER A 71 5.87 20.73 -17.82
C SER A 71 4.60 20.10 -17.27
N THR A 72 4.50 18.80 -17.36
CA THR A 72 3.39 18.02 -16.80
C THR A 72 3.89 17.31 -15.55
N PRO A 73 3.44 17.70 -14.34
CA PRO A 73 3.79 16.99 -13.13
C PRO A 73 3.14 15.62 -13.09
N LEU A 74 3.85 14.64 -12.53
CA LEU A 74 3.36 13.29 -12.30
C LEU A 74 3.07 13.11 -10.82
N SER A 75 1.91 12.54 -10.51
CA SER A 75 1.46 12.21 -9.15
C SER A 75 1.20 10.72 -9.01
N LEU A 76 1.17 10.21 -7.77
CA LEU A 76 0.73 8.84 -7.52
C LEU A 76 -0.75 8.72 -7.86
N ALA A 77 -1.11 7.68 -8.62
CA ALA A 77 -2.50 7.33 -8.88
C ALA A 77 -3.07 6.58 -7.65
N PRO A 78 -4.21 7.01 -7.06
CA PRO A 78 -4.78 6.35 -5.88
C PRO A 78 -5.03 4.85 -6.09
N GLY A 79 -5.46 4.46 -7.28
CA GLY A 79 -5.71 3.06 -7.65
C GLY A 79 -4.47 2.26 -8.04
N GLY A 80 -3.26 2.82 -7.94
CA GLY A 80 -2.02 2.16 -8.37
C GLY A 80 -1.70 0.89 -7.60
N ALA A 81 -1.93 0.90 -6.30
CA ALA A 81 -1.89 -0.26 -5.41
C ALA A 81 -2.78 -0.01 -4.19
N LEU A 82 -3.23 -1.09 -3.57
CA LEU A 82 -3.99 -1.08 -2.33
C LEU A 82 -3.23 -1.87 -1.27
N PHE A 83 -3.38 -1.49 -0.02
CA PHE A 83 -2.72 -2.15 1.09
C PHE A 83 -3.73 -2.42 2.19
N LEU A 84 -3.67 -3.60 2.78
CA LEU A 84 -4.38 -3.92 4.01
C LEU A 84 -3.47 -3.62 5.21
N GLY A 85 -4.03 -3.04 6.25
CA GLY A 85 -3.35 -2.80 7.52
C GLY A 85 -4.18 -3.38 8.67
N LEU A 86 -3.61 -4.30 9.44
CA LEU A 86 -4.19 -4.84 10.67
C LEU A 86 -3.39 -4.34 11.86
N LYS A 87 -4.03 -3.62 12.78
CA LYS A 87 -3.39 -3.12 13.98
C LYS A 87 -4.06 -3.71 15.22
N LEU A 88 -3.28 -4.40 16.03
CA LEU A 88 -3.70 -4.86 17.34
C LEU A 88 -3.36 -3.82 18.40
N GLY A 89 -4.35 -3.40 19.17
CA GLY A 89 -4.17 -2.62 20.38
C GLY A 89 -4.55 -3.44 21.60
N ARG A 90 -4.49 -2.84 22.79
CA ARG A 90 -4.82 -3.53 24.04
C ARG A 90 -6.32 -3.88 24.15
N ARG A 91 -7.19 -3.03 23.61
CA ARG A 91 -8.66 -3.17 23.70
C ARG A 91 -9.37 -2.95 22.36
N LEU A 92 -8.61 -2.83 21.31
CA LEU A 92 -9.12 -2.49 19.99
C LEU A 92 -8.28 -3.17 18.92
N VAL A 93 -8.93 -3.83 17.95
CA VAL A 93 -8.33 -4.22 16.69
C VAL A 93 -8.88 -3.35 15.56
N GLU A 94 -8.02 -2.98 14.65
CA GLU A 94 -8.38 -2.14 13.50
C GLU A 94 -7.90 -2.83 12.22
N LEU A 95 -8.76 -2.85 11.21
CA LEU A 95 -8.44 -3.28 9.85
C LEU A 95 -8.75 -2.13 8.90
N ALA A 96 -7.78 -1.76 8.07
CA ALA A 96 -7.95 -0.69 7.10
C ALA A 96 -7.56 -1.15 5.70
N LEU A 97 -8.27 -0.62 4.68
CA LEU A 97 -7.81 -0.59 3.30
C LEU A 97 -7.28 0.81 3.01
N VAL A 98 -6.03 0.87 2.53
CA VAL A 98 -5.32 2.11 2.25
C VAL A 98 -4.94 2.13 0.78
N ASP A 99 -5.16 3.24 0.10
CA ASP A 99 -4.81 3.40 -1.30
C ASP A 99 -3.32 3.77 -1.49
N PHE A 100 -2.89 3.84 -2.75
CA PHE A 100 -1.49 4.09 -3.08
C PHE A 100 -0.99 5.48 -2.66
N THR A 101 -1.89 6.43 -2.40
CA THR A 101 -1.53 7.77 -1.88
C THR A 101 -1.44 7.81 -0.35
N GLY A 102 -1.91 6.77 0.34
CA GLY A 102 -1.97 6.67 1.79
C GLY A 102 -3.34 7.05 2.37
N ALA A 103 -4.35 7.28 1.53
CA ALA A 103 -5.70 7.58 2.01
C ALA A 103 -6.41 6.29 2.45
N ILE A 104 -7.04 6.34 3.63
CA ILE A 104 -7.86 5.24 4.14
C ILE A 104 -9.18 5.21 3.37
N LYS A 105 -9.45 4.10 2.70
CA LYS A 105 -10.66 3.86 1.90
C LYS A 105 -11.74 3.13 2.68
N ILE A 106 -11.32 2.17 3.50
CA ILE A 106 -12.20 1.38 4.36
C ILE A 106 -11.52 1.29 5.72
N HIS A 107 -12.30 1.46 6.79
CA HIS A 107 -11.83 1.28 8.16
C HIS A 107 -12.88 0.47 8.93
N ARG A 108 -12.41 -0.57 9.61
CA ARG A 108 -13.20 -1.43 10.50
C ARG A 108 -12.48 -1.55 11.83
N GLN A 109 -13.25 -1.64 12.90
CA GLN A 109 -12.70 -1.81 14.24
C GLN A 109 -13.60 -2.69 15.08
N GLU A 110 -12.99 -3.38 16.04
CA GLU A 110 -13.70 -4.15 17.06
C GLU A 110 -13.07 -3.92 18.43
N ILE A 111 -13.89 -3.65 19.42
CA ILE A 111 -13.49 -3.46 20.81
C ILE A 111 -13.62 -4.81 21.52
N TYR A 112 -12.67 -5.14 22.38
CA TYR A 112 -12.64 -6.36 23.18
C TYR A 112 -12.05 -6.09 24.57
N ALA A 113 -12.32 -6.99 25.52
CA ALA A 113 -11.66 -6.97 26.83
C ALA A 113 -10.22 -7.44 26.69
N HIS A 114 -9.98 -8.53 25.93
CA HIS A 114 -8.67 -9.15 25.68
C HIS A 114 -8.57 -9.61 24.23
N PRO A 115 -7.44 -9.37 23.53
CA PRO A 115 -7.20 -9.84 22.17
C PRO A 115 -6.76 -11.31 22.20
N THR A 116 -7.69 -12.25 22.08
CA THR A 116 -7.32 -13.66 21.89
C THR A 116 -6.95 -13.92 20.42
N PRO A 117 -5.99 -14.83 20.11
CA PRO A 117 -5.62 -15.16 18.73
C PRO A 117 -6.82 -15.50 17.85
N ASP A 118 -7.70 -16.39 18.29
CA ASP A 118 -8.87 -16.83 17.51
C ASP A 118 -9.80 -15.67 17.15
N ARG A 119 -10.06 -14.77 18.10
CA ARG A 119 -10.90 -13.59 17.87
C ARG A 119 -10.29 -12.65 16.85
N ILE A 120 -9.00 -12.41 16.95
CA ILE A 120 -8.29 -11.53 16.01
C ILE A 120 -8.25 -12.13 14.62
N ILE A 121 -8.01 -13.45 14.49
CA ILE A 121 -8.06 -14.16 13.21
C ILE A 121 -9.45 -14.09 12.59
N ALA A 122 -10.49 -14.36 13.37
CA ALA A 122 -11.87 -14.30 12.88
C ALA A 122 -12.24 -12.91 12.38
N PHE A 123 -11.92 -11.85 13.16
CA PHE A 123 -12.12 -10.46 12.74
C PHE A 123 -11.37 -10.14 11.45
N ALA A 124 -10.08 -10.49 11.38
CA ALA A 124 -9.24 -10.20 10.23
C ALA A 124 -9.74 -10.93 8.98
N ARG A 125 -9.99 -12.24 9.05
CA ARG A 125 -10.45 -13.04 7.90
C ARG A 125 -11.81 -12.55 7.39
N HIS A 126 -12.77 -12.29 8.28
CA HIS A 126 -14.07 -11.75 7.88
C HIS A 126 -13.94 -10.36 7.25
N GLY A 127 -13.16 -9.47 7.87
CA GLY A 127 -12.94 -8.13 7.37
C GLY A 127 -12.23 -8.10 6.02
N ILE A 128 -11.19 -8.92 5.85
CA ILE A 128 -10.46 -9.07 4.58
C ILE A 128 -11.39 -9.59 3.49
N ALA A 129 -12.15 -10.67 3.75
CA ALA A 129 -13.09 -11.22 2.77
C ALA A 129 -14.11 -10.17 2.31
N THR A 130 -14.65 -9.38 3.26
CA THR A 130 -15.58 -8.29 2.91
C THR A 130 -14.92 -7.19 2.08
N ILE A 131 -13.67 -6.83 2.39
CA ILE A 131 -12.93 -5.82 1.62
C ILE A 131 -12.69 -6.34 0.20
N LEU A 132 -12.25 -7.59 0.04
CA LEU A 132 -11.99 -8.20 -1.26
C LEU A 132 -13.20 -8.18 -2.18
N THR A 133 -14.40 -8.38 -1.64
CA THR A 133 -15.65 -8.33 -2.44
C THR A 133 -16.09 -6.90 -2.76
N SER A 134 -15.59 -5.90 -2.04
CA SER A 134 -16.00 -4.49 -2.21
C SER A 134 -15.08 -3.68 -3.13
N VAL A 135 -13.86 -4.16 -3.40
CA VAL A 135 -12.92 -3.47 -4.29
C VAL A 135 -13.11 -3.90 -5.74
N PRO A 136 -13.06 -2.97 -6.71
CA PRO A 136 -13.24 -3.29 -8.13
C PRO A 136 -12.17 -4.22 -8.70
N ASP A 137 -10.92 -4.09 -8.23
CA ASP A 137 -9.78 -4.91 -8.66
C ASP A 137 -8.97 -5.40 -7.44
N PRO A 138 -9.34 -6.56 -6.86
CA PRO A 138 -8.59 -7.15 -5.74
C PRO A 138 -7.12 -7.45 -6.08
N GLY A 139 -6.79 -7.65 -7.37
CA GLY A 139 -5.41 -7.86 -7.84
C GLY A 139 -4.50 -6.65 -7.63
N ARG A 140 -5.04 -5.49 -7.23
CA ARG A 140 -4.25 -4.32 -6.82
C ARG A 140 -3.85 -4.35 -5.34
N ILE A 141 -4.35 -5.30 -4.56
CA ILE A 141 -3.94 -5.43 -3.16
C ILE A 141 -2.54 -6.03 -3.09
N ALA A 142 -1.57 -5.21 -2.71
CA ALA A 142 -0.16 -5.57 -2.69
C ALA A 142 0.25 -6.40 -1.47
N GLY A 143 -0.57 -6.39 -0.40
CA GLY A 143 -0.29 -7.18 0.79
C GLY A 143 -0.99 -6.66 2.05
N LEU A 144 -0.74 -7.37 3.15
CA LEU A 144 -1.22 -7.07 4.49
C LEU A 144 -0.04 -6.70 5.39
N GLY A 145 -0.07 -5.48 5.94
CA GLY A 145 0.83 -5.08 7.03
C GLY A 145 0.17 -5.36 8.38
N VAL A 146 0.90 -5.98 9.30
CA VAL A 146 0.40 -6.26 10.65
C VAL A 146 1.22 -5.52 11.67
N ALA A 147 0.56 -4.74 12.53
CA ALA A 147 1.17 -4.05 13.65
C ALA A 147 0.64 -4.63 14.97
N THR A 148 1.54 -5.18 15.77
CA THR A 148 1.22 -5.74 17.08
C THR A 148 2.08 -5.07 18.17
N PRO A 149 1.57 -4.94 19.39
CA PRO A 149 2.41 -4.54 20.51
C PRO A 149 3.52 -5.57 20.76
N PHE A 150 4.65 -5.08 21.24
CA PHE A 150 5.74 -5.95 21.63
C PHE A 150 5.36 -6.76 22.88
N ARG A 151 5.57 -8.09 22.85
CA ARG A 151 5.35 -9.01 23.95
C ARG A 151 3.92 -8.98 24.53
N LEU A 152 2.92 -9.15 23.68
CA LEU A 152 1.50 -9.24 24.06
C LEU A 152 1.24 -10.19 25.23
N TRP A 153 1.97 -11.32 25.31
CA TRP A 153 1.82 -12.33 26.35
C TRP A 153 2.25 -11.89 27.76
N ASP A 154 2.92 -10.76 27.89
CA ASP A 154 3.30 -10.20 29.19
C ASP A 154 2.18 -9.30 29.81
N TRP A 155 1.06 -9.11 29.09
CA TRP A 155 -0.01 -8.21 29.56
C TRP A 155 -1.01 -8.86 30.53
N GLY A 156 -0.96 -10.18 30.72
CA GLY A 156 -1.81 -10.94 31.62
C GLY A 156 -1.92 -12.42 31.23
N ALA A 157 -2.44 -13.23 32.14
CA ALA A 157 -2.59 -14.68 31.93
C ALA A 157 -3.46 -15.01 30.69
N GLU A 158 -4.46 -14.18 30.43
CA GLU A 158 -5.38 -14.28 29.30
C GLU A 158 -4.66 -14.05 27.95
N MET A 159 -3.44 -13.51 27.97
CA MET A 159 -2.62 -13.29 26.78
C MET A 159 -1.64 -14.43 26.49
N ALA A 160 -1.63 -15.48 27.31
CA ALA A 160 -0.68 -16.59 27.15
C ALA A 160 -0.74 -17.26 25.78
N GLY A 161 -1.91 -17.28 25.12
CA GLY A 161 -2.09 -17.82 23.78
C GLY A 161 -1.31 -17.12 22.68
N TRP A 162 -0.76 -15.94 22.92
CA TRP A 162 0.09 -15.23 21.97
C TRP A 162 1.56 -15.67 22.00
N ARG A 163 1.95 -16.46 23.00
CA ARG A 163 3.34 -16.91 23.10
C ARG A 163 3.65 -17.92 21.99
N GLY A 164 4.58 -17.57 21.11
CA GLY A 164 4.93 -18.38 19.94
C GLY A 164 3.90 -18.41 18.82
N PHE A 165 2.83 -17.60 18.91
CA PHE A 165 1.80 -17.51 17.88
C PHE A 165 2.28 -16.61 16.72
N ASP A 166 2.26 -17.14 15.49
CA ASP A 166 2.60 -16.40 14.27
C ASP A 166 1.32 -15.94 13.55
N LEU A 167 0.89 -14.73 13.88
CA LEU A 167 -0.29 -14.13 13.25
C LEU A 167 -0.09 -13.91 11.75
N GLY A 168 1.14 -13.64 11.31
CA GLY A 168 1.44 -13.46 9.89
C GLY A 168 1.24 -14.75 9.10
N ALA A 169 1.74 -15.89 9.62
CA ALA A 169 1.54 -17.19 9.01
C ALA A 169 0.06 -17.59 8.95
N GLU A 170 -0.68 -17.34 10.03
CA GLU A 170 -2.13 -17.64 10.10
C GLU A 170 -2.99 -16.77 9.17
N LEU A 171 -2.55 -15.55 8.91
CA LEU A 171 -3.20 -14.62 7.99
C LEU A 171 -2.55 -14.60 6.61
N ALA A 172 -1.59 -15.48 6.32
CA ALA A 172 -1.02 -15.64 5.00
C ALA A 172 -2.13 -16.03 4.02
N VAL A 173 -2.72 -15.03 3.39
CA VAL A 173 -3.79 -15.20 2.41
C VAL A 173 -3.13 -15.27 1.05
N THR A 174 -3.35 -16.37 0.35
CA THR A 174 -2.97 -16.47 -1.07
C THR A 174 -3.99 -15.68 -1.86
N TYR A 175 -3.58 -14.55 -2.42
CA TYR A 175 -4.38 -13.75 -3.35
C TYR A 175 -4.13 -14.20 -4.78
#